data_628b2fbe6901bd673ab47cd34a6e52c4
#
_entry.id   628b2fbe6901bd673ab47cd34a6e52c4
#
_cell.length_a   1.000
_cell.length_b   1.000
_cell.length_c   1.000
_cell.angle_alpha   90.00
_cell.angle_beta   90.00
_cell.angle_gamma   90.00
#
_symmetry.space_group_name_H-M   'P 1'
#
loop_
_entity.id
_entity.type
_entity.pdbx_description
1 polymer ?
#
loop_
_entity_poly.entity_id
_entity_poly.type
_entity_poly.pdbx_seq_one_letter_code
_entity_poly.pdbx_strand_id
1 'polypeptide(L)'
;MNTRTASTALMPLAEALGLLLAGVAPVPSRAVEPRESIGRVAAADILAEGPKPARRIALRDGWAVRGADIVGASPYAPAPLAAPPAWVEAGDPLPADADTVLPAEGVEAAGPLAEIVADAPTGEGVREGGDDLAAGSRIVAAGTRIRSLDVLALAGLERVTVRVPEVAILLSGPERRASAEARAATLAGLVARAGGAVSDVADVAGGEDALAAALGGSAADLTLVVGATGLGREDRAAAALARAGSLAAHGIALRPGESAGFGRVEGRSVLLLPGAPDAMLAAFLALARPLLSALTGEAPEPPRPARLRRKVSSVIGLSEIVFVAEAADGVEPLGSAELALHRLLLARGAILVPPDREGYAEGTPVEIMPL
;
A
#
# COMPACT_ATOMS: atom_id res chain seq x y z
N MET A 1 -18.71 -21.06 -45.09
CA MET A 1 -18.66 -19.64 -44.77
C MET A 1 -19.70 -19.38 -43.68
N ASN A 2 -19.35 -19.57 -42.42
CA ASN A 2 -20.26 -19.38 -41.30
C ASN A 2 -19.63 -18.30 -40.44
N THR A 3 -19.99 -17.06 -40.72
CA THR A 3 -19.74 -15.92 -39.85
C THR A 3 -20.58 -16.09 -38.59
N ARG A 4 -20.03 -16.72 -37.57
CA ARG A 4 -20.56 -16.59 -36.21
C ARG A 4 -20.40 -15.12 -35.82
N THR A 5 -21.48 -14.36 -35.91
CA THR A 5 -21.66 -13.14 -35.13
C THR A 5 -21.53 -13.56 -33.68
N ALA A 6 -20.34 -13.36 -33.09
CA ALA A 6 -20.16 -13.48 -31.66
C ALA A 6 -21.10 -12.43 -31.03
N SER A 7 -22.13 -12.91 -30.32
CA SER A 7 -22.93 -12.07 -29.44
C SER A 7 -21.97 -11.43 -28.45
N THR A 8 -21.74 -10.14 -28.59
CA THR A 8 -20.85 -9.34 -27.74
C THR A 8 -21.59 -8.94 -26.44
N ALA A 9 -22.10 -9.92 -25.71
CA ALA A 9 -22.52 -9.66 -24.35
C ALA A 9 -21.27 -9.49 -23.48
N LEU A 10 -21.09 -8.32 -22.91
CA LEU A 10 -20.01 -8.05 -21.97
C LEU A 10 -20.18 -8.93 -20.73
N MET A 11 -19.08 -9.50 -20.23
CA MET A 11 -19.10 -10.30 -19.02
C MET A 11 -19.32 -9.40 -17.79
N PRO A 12 -20.30 -9.69 -16.91
CA PRO A 12 -20.48 -8.94 -15.68
C PRO A 12 -19.18 -8.89 -14.83
N LEU A 13 -18.86 -7.73 -14.24
CA LEU A 13 -17.62 -7.55 -13.48
C LEU A 13 -17.50 -8.55 -12.32
N ALA A 14 -18.57 -8.85 -11.62
CA ALA A 14 -18.56 -9.83 -10.51
C ALA A 14 -18.20 -11.25 -10.99
N GLU A 15 -18.74 -11.66 -12.16
CA GLU A 15 -18.38 -12.94 -12.78
C GLU A 15 -16.92 -12.95 -13.23
N ALA A 16 -16.48 -11.86 -13.87
CA ALA A 16 -15.08 -11.70 -14.29
C ALA A 16 -14.12 -11.82 -13.11
N LEU A 17 -14.40 -11.17 -11.98
CA LEU A 17 -13.61 -11.26 -10.76
C LEU A 17 -13.62 -12.68 -10.18
N GLY A 18 -14.79 -13.34 -10.17
CA GLY A 18 -14.89 -14.72 -9.71
C GLY A 18 -13.98 -15.67 -10.51
N LEU A 19 -13.96 -15.54 -11.84
CA LEU A 19 -13.09 -16.33 -12.71
C LEU A 19 -11.62 -15.95 -12.61
N LEU A 20 -11.32 -14.66 -12.53
CA LEU A 20 -9.95 -14.14 -12.45
C LEU A 20 -9.25 -14.61 -11.17
N LEU A 21 -9.95 -14.55 -10.04
CA LEU A 21 -9.41 -14.90 -8.73
C LEU A 21 -9.49 -16.40 -8.41
N ALA A 22 -10.21 -17.17 -9.23
CA ALA A 22 -10.34 -18.61 -9.02
C ALA A 22 -8.98 -19.32 -9.02
N GLY A 23 -8.66 -20.00 -7.91
CA GLY A 23 -7.41 -20.74 -7.73
C GLY A 23 -6.15 -19.89 -7.61
N VAL A 24 -6.27 -18.57 -7.47
CA VAL A 24 -5.12 -17.69 -7.18
C VAL A 24 -4.71 -17.89 -5.72
N ALA A 25 -3.45 -18.22 -5.52
CA ALA A 25 -2.83 -18.31 -4.19
C ALA A 25 -1.80 -17.19 -4.02
N PRO A 26 -1.54 -16.77 -2.78
CA PRO A 26 -0.46 -15.82 -2.51
C PRO A 26 0.90 -16.35 -3.00
N VAL A 27 1.72 -15.45 -3.56
CA VAL A 27 3.08 -15.81 -4.00
C VAL A 27 3.95 -16.24 -2.82
N PRO A 28 5.02 -17.02 -3.06
CA PRO A 28 5.97 -17.39 -2.01
C PRO A 28 6.51 -16.16 -1.28
N SER A 29 6.67 -16.27 0.03
CA SER A 29 7.25 -15.21 0.83
C SER A 29 8.77 -15.14 0.64
N ARG A 30 9.32 -13.94 0.79
CA ARG A 30 10.77 -13.70 0.79
C ARG A 30 11.19 -12.84 1.97
N ALA A 31 12.41 -13.07 2.47
CA ALA A 31 12.98 -12.28 3.54
C ALA A 31 13.63 -11.01 2.95
N VAL A 32 13.32 -9.85 3.52
CA VAL A 32 13.86 -8.55 3.14
C VAL A 32 14.33 -7.79 4.37
N GLU A 33 15.18 -6.80 4.20
CA GLU A 33 15.52 -5.88 5.29
C GLU A 33 14.30 -5.03 5.69
N PRO A 34 14.15 -4.63 6.96
CA PRO A 34 13.00 -3.83 7.41
C PRO A 34 12.71 -2.60 6.55
N ARG A 35 13.73 -1.86 6.12
CA ARG A 35 13.56 -0.68 5.25
C ARG A 35 12.99 -1.00 3.86
N GLU A 36 13.27 -2.19 3.33
CA GLU A 36 12.80 -2.65 2.02
C GLU A 36 11.37 -3.18 2.09
N SER A 37 10.85 -3.40 3.30
CA SER A 37 9.52 -3.93 3.53
C SER A 37 8.39 -2.89 3.41
N ILE A 38 8.73 -1.58 3.39
CA ILE A 38 7.75 -0.50 3.28
C ILE A 38 6.84 -0.70 2.06
N GLY A 39 5.52 -0.66 2.27
CA GLY A 39 4.52 -0.86 1.23
C GLY A 39 4.32 -2.32 0.82
N ARG A 40 5.07 -3.27 1.37
CA ARG A 40 4.90 -4.71 1.14
C ARG A 40 3.92 -5.31 2.15
N VAL A 41 3.37 -6.47 1.82
CA VAL A 41 2.43 -7.20 2.70
C VAL A 41 3.21 -8.22 3.52
N ALA A 42 3.05 -8.16 4.84
CA ALA A 42 3.67 -9.10 5.77
C ALA A 42 3.14 -10.52 5.51
N ALA A 43 4.04 -11.49 5.31
CA ALA A 43 3.67 -12.86 5.02
C ALA A 43 3.24 -13.65 6.27
N ALA A 44 3.68 -13.21 7.44
CA ALA A 44 3.39 -13.76 8.76
C ALA A 44 3.34 -12.61 9.78
N ASP A 45 2.83 -12.88 10.98
CA ASP A 45 2.93 -11.93 12.08
C ASP A 45 4.39 -11.59 12.36
N ILE A 46 4.72 -10.30 12.45
CA ILE A 46 6.03 -9.81 12.83
C ILE A 46 5.97 -9.43 14.30
N LEU A 47 6.76 -10.11 15.11
CA LEU A 47 6.77 -9.95 16.56
C LEU A 47 8.04 -9.23 17.03
N ALA A 48 7.96 -8.54 18.14
CA ALA A 48 9.10 -7.98 18.84
C ALA A 48 9.94 -9.13 19.45
N GLU A 49 11.21 -9.26 19.05
CA GLU A 49 12.10 -10.31 19.57
C GLU A 49 12.44 -10.10 21.05
N GLY A 50 12.41 -8.86 21.52
CA GLY A 50 12.66 -8.48 22.90
C GLY A 50 11.95 -7.19 23.27
N PRO A 51 12.00 -6.80 24.56
CA PRO A 51 11.40 -5.55 25.00
C PRO A 51 12.17 -4.35 24.41
N LYS A 52 11.48 -3.27 24.09
CA LYS A 52 12.05 -1.98 23.66
C LYS A 52 11.53 -0.87 24.60
N PRO A 53 12.43 -0.06 25.17
CA PRO A 53 13.86 -0.34 25.25
C PRO A 53 14.13 -1.64 26.03
N ALA A 54 15.33 -2.25 25.87
CA ALA A 54 15.67 -3.51 26.53
C ALA A 54 15.77 -3.38 28.06
N ARG A 55 16.01 -2.17 28.55
CA ARG A 55 16.11 -1.79 29.97
C ARG A 55 15.70 -0.32 30.12
N ARG A 56 15.54 0.13 31.36
CA ARG A 56 15.25 1.53 31.68
C ARG A 56 16.29 2.47 31.07
N ILE A 57 15.87 3.53 30.40
CA ILE A 57 16.71 4.54 29.74
C ILE A 57 16.28 5.95 30.10
N ALA A 58 17.23 6.89 29.99
CA ALA A 58 16.96 8.32 30.09
C ALA A 58 16.23 8.82 28.82
N LEU A 59 15.22 9.68 28.97
CA LEU A 59 14.53 10.37 27.88
C LEU A 59 15.14 11.73 27.55
N ARG A 60 16.00 12.25 28.43
CA ARG A 60 16.68 13.55 28.32
C ARG A 60 18.04 13.48 28.96
N ASP A 61 18.90 14.40 28.59
CA ASP A 61 20.18 14.62 29.27
C ASP A 61 19.93 15.19 30.65
N GLY A 62 20.68 14.73 31.65
CA GLY A 62 20.52 15.21 33.01
C GLY A 62 21.12 14.30 34.08
N TRP A 63 20.73 14.54 35.31
CA TRP A 63 21.20 13.82 36.46
C TRP A 63 20.26 12.67 36.84
N ALA A 64 20.78 11.47 36.81
CA ALA A 64 20.04 10.29 37.26
C ALA A 64 20.02 10.24 38.80
N VAL A 65 18.82 10.27 39.34
CA VAL A 65 18.57 10.28 40.78
C VAL A 65 17.49 9.28 41.14
N ARG A 66 17.39 9.00 42.45
CA ARG A 66 16.25 8.27 43.03
C ARG A 66 15.16 9.27 43.39
N GLY A 67 14.00 9.21 42.78
CA GLY A 67 12.91 10.16 43.01
C GLY A 67 12.48 10.26 44.46
N ALA A 68 12.54 9.14 45.21
CA ALA A 68 12.21 9.16 46.66
C ALA A 68 13.17 10.02 47.50
N ASP A 69 14.40 10.22 47.06
CA ASP A 69 15.43 10.96 47.81
C ASP A 69 15.35 12.49 47.60
N ILE A 70 14.56 12.94 46.62
CA ILE A 70 14.44 14.34 46.22
C ILE A 70 13.05 14.96 46.45
N VAL A 71 12.16 14.25 47.12
CA VAL A 71 10.81 14.72 47.38
C VAL A 71 10.82 16.02 48.12
N GLY A 72 10.20 17.08 47.59
CA GLY A 72 10.15 18.41 48.15
C GLY A 72 11.41 19.24 48.03
N ALA A 73 12.43 18.76 47.30
CA ALA A 73 13.64 19.52 47.01
C ALA A 73 13.33 20.80 46.25
N SER A 74 13.93 21.89 46.62
CA SER A 74 13.80 23.19 45.96
C SER A 74 14.99 24.08 46.24
N PRO A 75 15.17 25.21 45.54
CA PRO A 75 16.24 26.17 45.85
C PRO A 75 16.21 26.71 47.27
N TYR A 76 15.02 26.67 47.93
CA TYR A 76 14.84 27.11 49.32
C TYR A 76 14.98 25.98 50.36
N ALA A 77 14.90 24.75 49.93
CA ALA A 77 15.04 23.53 50.71
C ALA A 77 15.77 22.46 49.92
N PRO A 78 17.06 22.63 49.66
CA PRO A 78 17.83 21.67 48.87
C PRO A 78 17.96 20.33 49.60
N ALA A 79 17.91 19.24 48.84
CA ALA A 79 18.12 17.89 49.36
C ALA A 79 19.62 17.51 49.16
N PRO A 80 20.39 17.30 50.26
CA PRO A 80 21.81 16.93 50.15
C PRO A 80 21.93 15.45 49.76
N LEU A 81 22.76 15.13 48.76
CA LEU A 81 23.18 13.77 48.45
C LEU A 81 24.61 13.52 48.92
N ALA A 82 24.83 12.31 49.42
CA ALA A 82 26.14 11.89 49.90
C ALA A 82 27.23 11.78 48.79
N ALA A 83 26.82 11.67 47.53
CA ALA A 83 27.65 11.67 46.35
C ALA A 83 26.92 12.36 45.18
N PRO A 84 27.68 13.00 44.26
CA PRO A 84 27.09 13.54 43.04
C PRO A 84 26.35 12.44 42.27
N PRO A 85 25.12 12.71 41.78
CA PRO A 85 24.40 11.77 40.94
C PRO A 85 25.13 11.56 39.60
N ALA A 86 24.85 10.44 38.93
CA ALA A 86 25.43 10.17 37.62
C ALA A 86 24.79 11.05 36.56
N TRP A 87 25.58 11.66 35.70
CA TRP A 87 25.10 12.28 34.48
C TRP A 87 24.76 11.20 33.46
N VAL A 88 23.61 11.34 32.80
CA VAL A 88 23.17 10.47 31.72
C VAL A 88 22.73 11.34 30.53
N GLU A 89 22.91 10.79 29.34
CA GLU A 89 22.40 11.39 28.11
C GLU A 89 21.14 10.65 27.63
N ALA A 90 20.34 11.32 26.80
CA ALA A 90 19.13 10.72 26.25
C ALA A 90 19.46 9.41 25.51
N GLY A 91 18.78 8.33 25.91
CA GLY A 91 19.04 6.98 25.40
C GLY A 91 19.99 6.15 26.25
N ASP A 92 20.72 6.76 27.18
CA ASP A 92 21.60 6.00 28.08
C ASP A 92 20.79 5.14 29.05
N PRO A 93 21.32 3.97 29.42
CA PRO A 93 20.74 3.18 30.48
C PRO A 93 20.90 3.88 31.83
N LEU A 94 19.84 3.93 32.63
CA LEU A 94 19.93 4.45 33.98
C LEU A 94 20.76 3.54 34.90
N PRO A 95 21.50 4.14 35.87
CA PRO A 95 22.02 3.40 37.01
C PRO A 95 20.90 2.61 37.71
N ALA A 96 21.26 1.46 38.31
CA ALA A 96 20.26 0.54 38.88
C ALA A 96 19.46 1.13 40.04
N ASP A 97 20.02 2.11 40.75
CA ASP A 97 19.46 2.79 41.87
C ASP A 97 18.72 4.11 41.52
N ALA A 98 18.78 4.52 40.25
CA ALA A 98 18.11 5.70 39.74
C ALA A 98 16.79 5.33 39.03
N ASP A 99 15.79 6.19 39.21
CA ASP A 99 14.45 6.04 38.60
C ASP A 99 13.87 7.36 38.07
N THR A 100 14.66 8.44 38.13
CA THR A 100 14.24 9.78 37.70
C THR A 100 15.44 10.52 37.11
N VAL A 101 15.22 11.37 36.10
CA VAL A 101 16.24 12.23 35.50
C VAL A 101 15.88 13.67 35.65
N LEU A 102 16.67 14.39 36.47
CA LEU A 102 16.58 15.83 36.63
C LEU A 102 17.32 16.57 35.54
N PRO A 103 16.84 17.75 35.12
CA PRO A 103 17.59 18.59 34.19
C PRO A 103 18.89 19.08 34.83
N ALA A 104 19.82 19.60 33.98
CA ALA A 104 21.17 20.01 34.41
C ALA A 104 21.15 20.98 35.59
N GLU A 105 20.22 21.93 35.62
CA GLU A 105 20.02 22.95 36.65
C GLU A 105 19.41 22.40 37.93
N GLY A 106 18.96 21.17 37.94
CA GLY A 106 18.37 20.53 39.13
C GLY A 106 19.38 20.11 40.19
N VAL A 107 20.67 20.22 39.90
CA VAL A 107 21.77 19.81 40.79
C VAL A 107 22.79 20.92 40.88
N GLU A 108 23.13 21.33 42.11
CA GLU A 108 24.18 22.29 42.38
C GLU A 108 25.36 21.58 43.09
N ALA A 109 26.61 21.95 42.74
CA ALA A 109 27.78 21.44 43.41
C ALA A 109 28.02 22.19 44.72
N ALA A 110 28.00 21.49 45.85
CA ALA A 110 28.31 22.00 47.19
C ALA A 110 29.55 21.35 47.77
N GLY A 111 30.72 21.65 47.19
CA GLY A 111 31.97 21.04 47.60
C GLY A 111 32.04 19.53 47.25
N PRO A 112 32.23 18.65 48.23
CA PRO A 112 32.25 17.21 48.01
C PRO A 112 30.84 16.59 47.94
N LEU A 113 29.81 17.36 48.22
CA LEU A 113 28.40 16.99 48.23
C LEU A 113 27.69 17.56 46.98
N ALA A 114 26.60 16.97 46.58
CA ALA A 114 25.69 17.53 45.61
C ALA A 114 24.40 17.97 46.35
N GLU A 115 23.89 19.12 46.00
CA GLU A 115 22.59 19.64 46.47
C GLU A 115 21.58 19.56 45.32
N ILE A 116 20.49 18.88 45.59
CA ILE A 116 19.37 18.80 44.62
C ILE A 116 18.42 19.97 44.93
N VAL A 117 18.24 20.82 43.94
CA VAL A 117 17.41 22.03 44.03
C VAL A 117 16.10 21.94 43.24
N ALA A 118 15.79 20.76 42.72
CA ALA A 118 14.58 20.49 41.96
C ALA A 118 13.92 19.20 42.45
N ASP A 119 12.58 19.22 42.52
CA ASP A 119 11.73 18.05 42.76
C ASP A 119 11.20 17.50 41.44
N ALA A 120 11.08 16.20 41.34
CA ALA A 120 10.46 15.52 40.21
C ALA A 120 9.83 14.19 40.68
N PRO A 121 8.67 13.83 40.16
CA PRO A 121 8.06 12.55 40.49
C PRO A 121 8.91 11.37 39.97
N THR A 122 8.84 10.25 40.68
CA THR A 122 9.46 9.00 40.27
C THR A 122 9.00 8.63 38.84
N GLY A 123 9.94 8.31 37.98
CA GLY A 123 9.72 7.98 36.57
C GLY A 123 9.82 9.17 35.60
N GLU A 124 9.94 10.40 36.12
CA GLU A 124 10.09 11.56 35.23
C GLU A 124 11.42 11.54 34.49
N GLY A 125 11.36 11.78 33.17
CA GLY A 125 12.52 11.75 32.29
C GLY A 125 13.06 10.34 32.03
N VAL A 126 12.27 9.30 32.30
CA VAL A 126 12.67 7.89 32.20
C VAL A 126 11.68 7.12 31.33
N ARG A 127 12.16 6.14 30.61
CA ARG A 127 11.35 5.12 29.93
C ARG A 127 11.72 3.75 30.48
N GLU A 128 10.72 3.01 30.93
CA GLU A 128 10.94 1.67 31.45
C GLU A 128 11.22 0.66 30.35
N GLY A 129 11.87 -0.44 30.69
CA GLY A 129 12.08 -1.54 29.77
C GLY A 129 10.76 -2.11 29.27
N GLY A 130 10.57 -2.13 27.96
CA GLY A 130 9.37 -2.65 27.32
C GLY A 130 8.22 -1.66 27.14
N ASP A 131 8.35 -0.41 27.56
CA ASP A 131 7.29 0.60 27.41
C ASP A 131 6.95 0.89 25.94
N ASP A 132 7.92 0.86 25.04
CA ASP A 132 7.67 1.04 23.61
C ASP A 132 7.09 -0.24 22.98
N LEU A 133 7.68 -1.40 23.32
CA LEU A 133 7.24 -2.70 22.84
C LEU A 133 7.56 -3.77 23.90
N ALA A 134 6.56 -4.51 24.33
CA ALA A 134 6.79 -5.70 25.14
C ALA A 134 7.37 -6.84 24.27
N ALA A 135 8.19 -7.70 24.87
CA ALA A 135 8.70 -8.89 24.20
C ALA A 135 7.56 -9.77 23.67
N GLY A 136 7.66 -10.22 22.43
CA GLY A 136 6.62 -11.04 21.78
C GLY A 136 5.37 -10.28 21.35
N SER A 137 5.28 -8.95 21.60
CA SER A 137 4.15 -8.16 21.09
C SER A 137 4.17 -8.12 19.57
N ARG A 138 2.97 -8.14 18.96
CA ARG A 138 2.85 -8.10 17.52
C ARG A 138 3.00 -6.67 17.01
N ILE A 139 4.02 -6.46 16.17
CA ILE A 139 4.31 -5.18 15.50
C ILE A 139 3.43 -5.03 14.25
N VAL A 140 3.41 -6.06 13.40
CA VAL A 140 2.61 -6.08 12.17
C VAL A 140 1.90 -7.43 12.06
N ALA A 141 0.62 -7.43 11.74
CA ALA A 141 -0.13 -8.67 11.52
C ALA A 141 0.13 -9.23 10.12
N ALA A 142 0.05 -10.56 9.98
CA ALA A 142 0.04 -11.23 8.69
C ALA A 142 -1.05 -10.65 7.78
N GLY A 143 -0.73 -10.49 6.48
CA GLY A 143 -1.64 -9.89 5.50
C GLY A 143 -1.76 -8.36 5.61
N THR A 144 -1.10 -7.71 6.55
CA THR A 144 -1.11 -6.25 6.69
C THR A 144 0.02 -5.61 5.88
N ARG A 145 -0.27 -4.49 5.26
CA ARG A 145 0.73 -3.69 4.54
C ARG A 145 1.60 -2.94 5.54
N ILE A 146 2.92 -3.12 5.43
CA ILE A 146 3.91 -2.48 6.31
C ILE A 146 4.03 -1.00 5.95
N ARG A 147 3.78 -0.13 6.93
CA ARG A 147 3.84 1.32 6.77
C ARG A 147 5.25 1.84 7.08
N SER A 148 5.57 3.02 6.63
CA SER A 148 6.85 3.66 6.95
C SER A 148 7.08 3.81 8.46
N LEU A 149 6.02 4.07 9.25
CA LEU A 149 6.14 4.17 10.71
C LEU A 149 6.43 2.82 11.39
N ASP A 150 5.97 1.73 10.82
CA ASP A 150 6.18 0.40 11.40
C ASP A 150 7.68 0.05 11.42
N VAL A 151 8.46 0.61 10.49
CA VAL A 151 9.92 0.38 10.41
C VAL A 151 10.67 0.86 11.66
N LEU A 152 10.14 1.87 12.37
CA LEU A 152 10.70 2.29 13.67
C LEU A 152 10.63 1.15 14.69
N ALA A 153 9.53 0.43 14.71
CA ALA A 153 9.34 -0.73 15.59
C ALA A 153 10.12 -1.96 15.10
N LEU A 154 10.30 -2.11 13.77
CA LEU A 154 11.07 -3.19 13.15
C LEU A 154 12.59 -3.00 13.25
N ALA A 155 13.05 -1.81 13.68
CA ALA A 155 14.48 -1.54 13.86
C ALA A 155 15.12 -2.56 14.82
N GLY A 156 16.23 -3.15 14.40
CA GLY A 156 16.94 -4.20 15.15
C GLY A 156 16.56 -5.63 14.75
N LEU A 157 15.48 -5.84 14.00
CA LEU A 157 15.26 -7.11 13.32
C LEU A 157 16.19 -7.22 12.12
N GLU A 158 16.79 -8.39 11.92
CA GLU A 158 17.68 -8.61 10.78
C GLU A 158 16.86 -8.64 9.47
N ARG A 159 15.76 -9.39 9.48
CA ARG A 159 14.89 -9.57 8.32
C ARG A 159 13.43 -9.69 8.71
N VAL A 160 12.57 -9.33 7.76
CA VAL A 160 11.12 -9.54 7.84
C VAL A 160 10.63 -10.28 6.59
N THR A 161 9.59 -11.10 6.71
CA THR A 161 9.05 -11.88 5.60
C THR A 161 7.87 -11.17 4.96
N VAL A 162 7.96 -10.96 3.64
CA VAL A 162 6.92 -10.27 2.85
C VAL A 162 6.57 -11.07 1.60
N ARG A 163 5.41 -10.78 1.01
CA ARG A 163 5.04 -11.26 -0.34
C ARG A 163 5.09 -10.11 -1.31
N VAL A 164 5.75 -10.33 -2.45
CA VAL A 164 5.94 -9.31 -3.48
C VAL A 164 5.75 -9.96 -4.85
N PRO A 165 4.52 -9.93 -5.42
CA PRO A 165 4.28 -10.42 -6.77
C PRO A 165 5.14 -9.67 -7.78
N GLU A 166 5.74 -10.41 -8.72
CA GLU A 166 6.46 -9.86 -9.85
C GLU A 166 5.49 -9.59 -11.01
N VAL A 167 5.57 -8.39 -11.59
CA VAL A 167 4.67 -7.93 -12.63
C VAL A 167 5.45 -7.53 -13.88
N ALA A 168 5.13 -8.14 -15.02
CA ALA A 168 5.60 -7.68 -16.31
C ALA A 168 4.58 -6.73 -16.96
N ILE A 169 5.04 -5.69 -17.63
CA ILE A 169 4.21 -4.75 -18.39
C ILE A 169 4.61 -4.83 -19.85
N LEU A 170 3.70 -5.29 -20.69
CA LEU A 170 3.87 -5.35 -22.13
C LEU A 170 3.03 -4.25 -22.79
N LEU A 171 3.70 -3.31 -23.44
CA LEU A 171 3.06 -2.24 -24.20
C LEU A 171 2.81 -2.70 -25.61
N SER A 172 1.59 -2.55 -26.11
CA SER A 172 1.21 -2.98 -27.46
C SER A 172 0.29 -1.92 -28.11
N GLY A 173 0.53 -1.64 -29.38
CA GLY A 173 -0.28 -0.69 -30.16
C GLY A 173 0.57 0.33 -30.91
N PRO A 174 -0.04 1.10 -31.84
CA PRO A 174 0.64 2.04 -32.74
C PRO A 174 1.02 3.38 -32.07
N GLU A 175 1.11 3.44 -30.77
CA GLU A 175 1.28 4.70 -30.06
C GLU A 175 2.69 5.28 -30.09
N ARG A 176 2.77 6.59 -29.83
CA ARG A 176 4.06 7.25 -29.63
C ARG A 176 4.75 6.68 -28.38
N ARG A 177 6.02 6.35 -28.51
CA ARG A 177 6.86 5.80 -27.45
C ARG A 177 6.75 6.53 -26.13
N ALA A 178 6.77 7.86 -26.13
CA ALA A 178 6.63 8.67 -24.91
C ALA A 178 5.29 8.45 -24.16
N SER A 179 4.18 8.25 -24.90
CA SER A 179 2.87 7.94 -24.27
C SER A 179 2.83 6.53 -23.68
N ALA A 180 3.47 5.58 -24.35
CA ALA A 180 3.61 4.21 -23.88
C ALA A 180 4.45 4.15 -22.59
N GLU A 181 5.62 4.80 -22.58
CA GLU A 181 6.49 4.91 -21.40
C GLU A 181 5.79 5.57 -20.21
N ALA A 182 5.02 6.65 -20.42
CA ALA A 182 4.25 7.31 -19.37
C ALA A 182 3.20 6.38 -18.75
N ARG A 183 2.50 5.55 -19.54
CA ARG A 183 1.55 4.55 -19.02
C ARG A 183 2.24 3.46 -18.23
N ALA A 184 3.37 2.95 -18.74
CA ALA A 184 4.16 1.96 -18.01
C ALA A 184 4.62 2.51 -16.66
N ALA A 185 5.12 3.74 -16.60
CA ALA A 185 5.53 4.39 -15.36
C ALA A 185 4.34 4.57 -14.38
N THR A 186 3.17 4.96 -14.91
CA THR A 186 1.94 5.08 -14.09
C THR A 186 1.55 3.73 -13.50
N LEU A 187 1.52 2.67 -14.33
CA LEU A 187 1.19 1.32 -13.85
C LEU A 187 2.23 0.79 -12.87
N ALA A 188 3.53 1.06 -13.09
CA ALA A 188 4.58 0.68 -12.15
C ALA A 188 4.37 1.30 -10.76
N GLY A 189 3.98 2.58 -10.71
CA GLY A 189 3.59 3.25 -9.47
C GLY A 189 2.38 2.60 -8.79
N LEU A 190 1.35 2.25 -9.55
CA LEU A 190 0.15 1.59 -9.04
C LEU A 190 0.44 0.16 -8.56
N VAL A 191 1.24 -0.61 -9.29
CA VAL A 191 1.70 -1.95 -8.90
C VAL A 191 2.49 -1.88 -7.58
N ALA A 192 3.42 -0.93 -7.46
CA ALA A 192 4.18 -0.74 -6.23
C ALA A 192 3.28 -0.40 -5.03
N ARG A 193 2.29 0.47 -5.22
CA ARG A 193 1.27 0.80 -4.20
C ARG A 193 0.39 -0.38 -3.84
N ALA A 194 0.15 -1.30 -4.79
CA ALA A 194 -0.56 -2.56 -4.55
C ALA A 194 0.34 -3.68 -3.98
N GLY A 195 1.59 -3.37 -3.61
CA GLY A 195 2.52 -4.31 -2.97
C GLY A 195 3.32 -5.18 -3.94
N GLY A 196 3.11 -5.06 -5.25
CA GLY A 196 3.87 -5.76 -6.27
C GLY A 196 5.20 -5.07 -6.62
N ALA A 197 5.98 -5.69 -7.49
CA ALA A 197 7.18 -5.12 -8.08
C ALA A 197 7.16 -5.35 -9.60
N VAL A 198 7.46 -4.31 -10.37
CA VAL A 198 7.61 -4.48 -11.83
C VAL A 198 8.98 -5.10 -12.10
N SER A 199 8.97 -6.28 -12.71
CA SER A 199 10.19 -7.03 -13.07
C SER A 199 10.65 -6.75 -14.49
N ASP A 200 9.71 -6.40 -15.39
CA ASP A 200 10.02 -6.12 -16.80
C ASP A 200 9.03 -5.13 -17.40
N VAL A 201 9.51 -4.31 -18.34
CA VAL A 201 8.69 -3.41 -19.16
C VAL A 201 9.19 -3.52 -20.60
N ALA A 202 8.35 -4.05 -21.50
CA ALA A 202 8.70 -4.23 -22.90
C ALA A 202 7.69 -3.55 -23.82
N ASP A 203 8.19 -2.89 -24.87
CA ASP A 203 7.39 -2.42 -26.00
C ASP A 203 7.40 -3.50 -27.09
N VAL A 204 6.24 -4.13 -27.30
CA VAL A 204 6.09 -5.27 -28.19
C VAL A 204 5.60 -4.80 -29.57
N ALA A 205 6.54 -4.47 -30.42
CA ALA A 205 6.28 -4.25 -31.85
C ALA A 205 6.20 -5.60 -32.59
N GLY A 206 5.40 -5.69 -33.66
CA GLY A 206 5.36 -6.90 -34.52
C GLY A 206 4.05 -7.68 -34.51
N GLY A 207 3.02 -7.16 -33.90
CA GLY A 207 1.66 -7.72 -34.00
C GLY A 207 1.41 -8.92 -33.09
N GLU A 208 0.45 -9.78 -33.51
CA GLU A 208 -0.05 -10.91 -32.69
C GLU A 208 1.05 -11.92 -32.33
N ASP A 209 1.87 -12.30 -33.29
CA ASP A 209 2.90 -13.33 -33.07
C ASP A 209 3.98 -12.88 -32.08
N ALA A 210 4.42 -11.62 -32.18
CA ALA A 210 5.39 -11.05 -31.27
C ALA A 210 4.82 -10.93 -29.85
N LEU A 211 3.56 -10.50 -29.72
CA LEU A 211 2.90 -10.40 -28.43
C LEU A 211 2.67 -11.78 -27.79
N ALA A 212 2.25 -12.78 -28.59
CA ALA A 212 2.10 -14.16 -28.12
C ALA A 212 3.44 -14.74 -27.63
N ALA A 213 4.54 -14.48 -28.36
CA ALA A 213 5.88 -14.90 -27.94
C ALA A 213 6.33 -14.21 -26.66
N ALA A 214 6.10 -12.90 -26.53
CA ALA A 214 6.42 -12.14 -25.31
C ALA A 214 5.61 -12.64 -24.09
N LEU A 215 4.34 -12.96 -24.27
CA LEU A 215 3.49 -13.57 -23.24
C LEU A 215 4.02 -14.94 -22.80
N GLY A 216 4.41 -15.81 -23.76
CA GLY A 216 4.99 -17.12 -23.48
C GLY A 216 6.34 -17.04 -22.77
N GLY A 217 7.12 -16.00 -23.03
CA GLY A 217 8.44 -15.78 -22.41
C GLY A 217 8.40 -15.12 -21.02
N SER A 218 7.25 -14.60 -20.60
CA SER A 218 7.14 -13.92 -19.29
C SER A 218 7.17 -14.92 -18.14
N ALA A 219 8.08 -14.72 -17.18
CA ALA A 219 8.15 -15.50 -15.94
C ALA A 219 7.43 -14.82 -14.76
N ALA A 220 6.86 -13.61 -14.96
CA ALA A 220 6.20 -12.84 -13.92
C ALA A 220 4.92 -13.52 -13.39
N ASP A 221 4.57 -13.28 -12.14
CA ASP A 221 3.33 -13.79 -11.50
C ASP A 221 2.07 -13.19 -12.16
N LEU A 222 2.20 -11.97 -12.68
CA LEU A 222 1.17 -11.24 -13.40
C LEU A 222 1.77 -10.52 -14.60
N THR A 223 1.18 -10.66 -15.78
CA THR A 223 1.53 -9.85 -16.96
C THR A 223 0.38 -8.88 -17.29
N LEU A 224 0.69 -7.59 -17.36
CA LEU A 224 -0.21 -6.53 -17.81
C LEU A 224 0.09 -6.21 -19.27
N VAL A 225 -0.84 -6.48 -20.16
CA VAL A 225 -0.77 -6.04 -21.57
C VAL A 225 -1.55 -4.74 -21.68
N VAL A 226 -0.93 -3.68 -22.19
CA VAL A 226 -1.53 -2.34 -22.28
C VAL A 226 -1.68 -1.92 -23.73
N GLY A 227 -2.91 -1.64 -24.13
CA GLY A 227 -3.27 -1.29 -25.50
C GLY A 227 -3.56 -2.51 -26.37
N ALA A 228 -3.96 -2.24 -27.62
CA ALA A 228 -4.37 -3.24 -28.60
C ALA A 228 -5.48 -4.21 -28.11
N THR A 229 -6.37 -3.73 -27.23
CA THR A 229 -7.44 -4.53 -26.59
C THR A 229 -8.84 -4.23 -27.14
N GLY A 230 -9.00 -3.25 -28.03
CA GLY A 230 -10.30 -2.86 -28.56
C GLY A 230 -10.83 -3.80 -29.68
N LEU A 231 -11.64 -3.22 -30.57
CA LEU A 231 -12.20 -3.88 -31.75
C LEU A 231 -11.61 -3.34 -33.06
N GLY A 232 -10.54 -2.56 -32.97
CA GLY A 232 -9.84 -2.02 -34.13
C GLY A 232 -9.05 -3.10 -34.90
N ARG A 233 -8.61 -2.75 -36.11
CA ARG A 233 -7.89 -3.69 -36.98
C ARG A 233 -6.51 -4.11 -36.42
N GLU A 234 -5.97 -3.31 -35.51
CA GLU A 234 -4.67 -3.54 -34.86
C GLU A 234 -4.83 -4.08 -33.43
N ASP A 235 -6.06 -4.27 -32.96
CA ASP A 235 -6.35 -4.79 -31.63
C ASP A 235 -6.24 -6.31 -31.61
N ARG A 236 -5.08 -6.80 -31.22
CA ARG A 236 -4.68 -8.22 -31.33
C ARG A 236 -4.33 -8.87 -29.99
N ALA A 237 -4.46 -8.12 -28.89
CA ALA A 237 -4.06 -8.61 -27.56
C ALA A 237 -4.85 -9.85 -27.14
N ALA A 238 -6.17 -9.89 -27.40
CA ALA A 238 -7.00 -11.04 -27.09
C ALA A 238 -6.63 -12.27 -27.92
N ALA A 239 -6.34 -12.11 -29.23
CA ALA A 239 -5.91 -13.20 -30.10
C ALA A 239 -4.52 -13.73 -29.69
N ALA A 240 -3.59 -12.82 -29.39
CA ALA A 240 -2.25 -13.18 -28.90
C ALA A 240 -2.30 -13.97 -27.59
N LEU A 241 -3.16 -13.56 -26.64
CA LEU A 241 -3.36 -14.29 -25.38
C LEU A 241 -3.98 -15.67 -25.60
N ALA A 242 -4.99 -15.77 -26.47
CA ALA A 242 -5.63 -17.05 -26.82
C ALA A 242 -4.63 -18.03 -27.47
N ARG A 243 -3.66 -17.50 -28.19
CA ARG A 243 -2.59 -18.29 -28.86
C ARG A 243 -1.48 -18.70 -27.90
N ALA A 244 -1.08 -17.81 -26.98
CA ALA A 244 -0.02 -18.06 -26.00
C ALA A 244 -0.47 -18.99 -24.86
N GLY A 245 -1.79 -19.02 -24.59
CA GLY A 245 -2.35 -19.77 -23.48
C GLY A 245 -3.86 -19.89 -23.57
N SER A 246 -4.58 -19.36 -22.58
CA SER A 246 -6.05 -19.37 -22.55
C SER A 246 -6.60 -17.97 -22.32
N LEU A 247 -7.56 -17.55 -23.14
CA LEU A 247 -8.36 -16.36 -22.97
C LEU A 247 -9.63 -16.75 -22.21
N ALA A 248 -9.80 -16.26 -20.98
CA ALA A 248 -10.97 -16.55 -20.17
C ALA A 248 -12.11 -15.57 -20.43
N ALA A 249 -11.78 -14.28 -20.61
CA ALA A 249 -12.75 -13.24 -20.96
C ALA A 249 -12.09 -12.14 -21.78
N HIS A 250 -12.86 -11.57 -22.71
CA HIS A 250 -12.57 -10.32 -23.42
C HIS A 250 -13.87 -9.57 -23.61
N GLY A 251 -13.94 -8.35 -23.10
CA GLY A 251 -15.17 -7.58 -23.00
C GLY A 251 -15.82 -7.75 -21.63
N ILE A 252 -15.58 -6.76 -20.75
CA ILE A 252 -16.09 -6.73 -19.38
C ILE A 252 -17.15 -5.63 -19.28
N ALA A 253 -18.24 -5.87 -18.55
CA ALA A 253 -19.29 -4.88 -18.26
C ALA A 253 -18.77 -3.86 -17.20
N LEU A 254 -17.70 -3.16 -17.58
CA LEU A 254 -16.97 -2.16 -16.79
C LEU A 254 -16.81 -0.88 -17.61
N ARG A 255 -17.23 0.25 -17.10
CA ARG A 255 -17.12 1.56 -17.73
C ARG A 255 -16.27 2.53 -16.87
N PRO A 256 -15.23 3.19 -17.46
CA PRO A 256 -14.59 2.83 -18.72
C PRO A 256 -13.82 1.52 -18.56
N GLY A 257 -13.59 0.83 -19.66
CA GLY A 257 -12.77 -0.41 -19.62
C GLY A 257 -13.43 -1.62 -20.28
N GLU A 258 -14.46 -1.39 -21.09
CA GLU A 258 -15.25 -2.44 -21.75
C GLU A 258 -14.40 -3.40 -22.58
N SER A 259 -13.26 -2.94 -23.12
CA SER A 259 -12.32 -3.77 -23.89
C SER A 259 -11.28 -4.49 -23.05
N ALA A 260 -11.39 -4.42 -21.71
CA ALA A 260 -10.52 -5.21 -20.84
C ALA A 260 -10.77 -6.71 -20.99
N GLY A 261 -9.76 -7.51 -20.67
CA GLY A 261 -9.86 -8.95 -20.74
C GLY A 261 -8.82 -9.61 -19.84
N PHE A 262 -8.90 -10.93 -19.71
CA PHE A 262 -7.94 -11.69 -18.94
C PHE A 262 -7.88 -13.15 -19.36
N GLY A 263 -6.79 -13.79 -18.97
CA GLY A 263 -6.57 -15.20 -19.18
C GLY A 263 -5.32 -15.69 -18.47
N ARG A 264 -4.78 -16.81 -18.91
CA ARG A 264 -3.61 -17.42 -18.29
C ARG A 264 -2.64 -17.95 -19.33
N VAL A 265 -1.36 -17.83 -19.05
CA VAL A 265 -0.27 -18.45 -19.81
C VAL A 265 0.56 -19.27 -18.83
N GLU A 266 0.64 -20.58 -19.03
CA GLU A 266 1.31 -21.53 -18.13
C GLU A 266 0.88 -21.39 -16.65
N GLY A 267 -0.43 -21.15 -16.44
CA GLY A 267 -1.02 -20.95 -15.10
C GLY A 267 -0.86 -19.55 -14.52
N ARG A 268 0.01 -18.69 -15.07
CA ARG A 268 0.22 -17.31 -14.63
C ARG A 268 -0.85 -16.39 -15.23
N SER A 269 -1.27 -15.41 -14.43
CA SER A 269 -2.34 -14.49 -14.82
C SER A 269 -1.87 -13.44 -15.84
N VAL A 270 -2.71 -13.18 -16.84
CA VAL A 270 -2.52 -12.12 -17.84
C VAL A 270 -3.76 -11.25 -17.85
N LEU A 271 -3.58 -9.92 -17.71
CA LEU A 271 -4.62 -8.92 -17.86
C LEU A 271 -4.40 -8.09 -19.12
N LEU A 272 -5.46 -7.88 -19.87
CA LEU A 272 -5.51 -7.00 -21.01
C LEU A 272 -6.13 -5.68 -20.58
N LEU A 273 -5.36 -4.61 -20.57
CA LEU A 273 -5.78 -3.28 -20.14
C LEU A 273 -5.94 -2.35 -21.35
N PRO A 274 -7.03 -1.58 -21.44
CA PRO A 274 -7.21 -0.60 -22.52
C PRO A 274 -6.08 0.43 -22.57
N GLY A 275 -5.83 0.99 -23.77
CA GLY A 275 -4.79 2.00 -23.96
C GLY A 275 -5.18 3.40 -23.48
N ALA A 276 -6.48 3.76 -23.45
CA ALA A 276 -6.93 5.06 -22.94
C ALA A 276 -6.65 5.19 -21.45
N PRO A 277 -6.08 6.30 -20.97
CA PRO A 277 -5.63 6.43 -19.57
C PRO A 277 -6.72 6.19 -18.52
N ASP A 278 -7.91 6.74 -18.72
CA ASP A 278 -9.06 6.54 -17.83
C ASP A 278 -9.53 5.08 -17.80
N ALA A 279 -9.64 4.44 -18.96
CA ALA A 279 -10.02 3.03 -19.08
C ALA A 279 -8.95 2.08 -18.53
N MET A 280 -7.67 2.39 -18.74
CA MET A 280 -6.54 1.66 -18.17
C MET A 280 -6.57 1.70 -16.64
N LEU A 281 -6.77 2.88 -16.06
CA LEU A 281 -6.85 3.07 -14.61
C LEU A 281 -8.09 2.36 -14.02
N ALA A 282 -9.24 2.47 -14.69
CA ALA A 282 -10.46 1.79 -14.25
C ALA A 282 -10.29 0.27 -14.28
N ALA A 283 -9.73 -0.29 -15.35
CA ALA A 283 -9.45 -1.73 -15.44
C ALA A 283 -8.40 -2.17 -14.42
N PHE A 284 -7.37 -1.34 -14.14
CA PHE A 284 -6.41 -1.62 -13.08
C PHE A 284 -7.09 -1.69 -11.71
N LEU A 285 -7.91 -0.70 -11.37
CA LEU A 285 -8.62 -0.66 -10.07
C LEU A 285 -9.61 -1.82 -9.92
N ALA A 286 -10.34 -2.14 -10.99
CA ALA A 286 -11.39 -3.14 -10.95
C ALA A 286 -10.88 -4.59 -11.05
N LEU A 287 -9.76 -4.85 -11.73
CA LEU A 287 -9.26 -6.21 -12.02
C LEU A 287 -7.84 -6.44 -11.45
N ALA A 288 -6.88 -5.58 -11.78
CA ALA A 288 -5.48 -5.80 -11.40
C ALA A 288 -5.25 -5.68 -9.89
N ARG A 289 -5.86 -4.68 -9.25
CA ARG A 289 -5.71 -4.45 -7.81
C ARG A 289 -6.27 -5.59 -6.96
N PRO A 290 -7.50 -6.12 -7.19
CA PRO A 290 -7.98 -7.31 -6.49
C PRO A 290 -7.09 -8.54 -6.71
N LEU A 291 -6.56 -8.73 -7.93
CA LEU A 291 -5.65 -9.83 -8.23
C LEU A 291 -4.31 -9.68 -7.48
N LEU A 292 -3.74 -8.47 -7.44
CA LEU A 292 -2.52 -8.19 -6.68
C LEU A 292 -2.75 -8.38 -5.18
N SER A 293 -3.91 -7.99 -4.64
CA SER A 293 -4.29 -8.24 -3.25
C SER A 293 -4.33 -9.75 -2.95
N ALA A 294 -4.89 -10.55 -3.85
CA ALA A 294 -4.88 -12.01 -3.72
C ALA A 294 -3.46 -12.60 -3.79
N LEU A 295 -2.63 -12.12 -4.72
CA LEU A 295 -1.24 -12.58 -4.88
C LEU A 295 -0.34 -12.17 -3.70
N THR A 296 -0.58 -11.02 -3.07
CA THR A 296 0.13 -10.61 -1.85
C THR A 296 -0.40 -11.30 -0.60
N GLY A 297 -1.62 -11.84 -0.63
CA GLY A 297 -2.32 -12.32 0.54
C GLY A 297 -2.71 -11.20 1.49
N GLU A 298 -2.98 -9.99 0.95
CA GLU A 298 -3.40 -8.83 1.72
C GLU A 298 -4.78 -9.06 2.34
N ALA A 299 -4.90 -8.78 3.63
CA ALA A 299 -6.18 -8.81 4.31
C ALA A 299 -7.07 -7.64 3.82
N PRO A 300 -8.39 -7.84 3.73
CA PRO A 300 -9.30 -6.76 3.37
C PRO A 300 -9.12 -5.54 4.29
N GLU A 301 -8.88 -4.38 3.71
CA GLU A 301 -8.91 -3.13 4.46
C GLU A 301 -10.35 -2.69 4.73
N PRO A 302 -10.62 -2.05 5.90
CA PRO A 302 -11.92 -1.45 6.13
C PRO A 302 -12.20 -0.36 5.09
N PRO A 303 -13.43 -0.23 4.60
CA PRO A 303 -13.79 0.77 3.62
C PRO A 303 -13.56 2.19 4.16
N ARG A 304 -13.12 3.09 3.30
CA ARG A 304 -12.93 4.52 3.61
C ARG A 304 -14.11 5.29 3.05
N PRO A 305 -15.17 5.51 3.84
CA PRO A 305 -16.35 6.23 3.37
C PRO A 305 -16.05 7.72 3.20
N ALA A 306 -16.58 8.30 2.11
CA ALA A 306 -16.60 9.73 1.90
C ALA A 306 -17.97 10.16 1.37
N ARG A 307 -18.35 11.41 1.55
CA ARG A 307 -19.63 11.93 1.04
C ARG A 307 -19.45 12.50 -0.36
N LEU A 308 -20.37 12.15 -1.25
CA LEU A 308 -20.44 12.75 -2.58
C LEU A 308 -20.92 14.20 -2.51
N ARG A 309 -20.19 15.11 -3.13
CA ARG A 309 -20.58 16.54 -3.22
C ARG A 309 -21.58 16.83 -4.34
N ARG A 310 -21.68 15.96 -5.32
CA ARG A 310 -22.64 16.04 -6.41
C ARG A 310 -23.17 14.68 -6.80
N LYS A 311 -24.35 14.65 -7.39
CA LYS A 311 -24.97 13.45 -7.96
C LYS A 311 -24.02 12.81 -8.98
N VAL A 312 -23.92 11.49 -8.92
CA VAL A 312 -23.36 10.64 -9.98
C VAL A 312 -24.49 9.90 -10.66
N SER A 313 -24.54 9.94 -11.99
CA SER A 313 -25.48 9.15 -12.78
C SER A 313 -24.72 8.06 -13.52
N SER A 314 -25.28 6.87 -13.57
CA SER A 314 -24.71 5.68 -14.23
C SER A 314 -25.78 4.96 -15.05
N VAL A 315 -25.35 3.94 -15.79
CA VAL A 315 -26.22 3.11 -16.65
C VAL A 315 -26.38 1.74 -16.03
N ILE A 316 -27.63 1.30 -15.86
CA ILE A 316 -27.92 -0.06 -15.38
C ILE A 316 -27.31 -1.10 -16.33
N GLY A 317 -26.76 -2.17 -15.74
CA GLY A 317 -26.13 -3.27 -16.48
C GLY A 317 -24.62 -3.16 -16.64
N LEU A 318 -24.03 -1.99 -16.34
CA LEU A 318 -22.59 -1.78 -16.34
C LEU A 318 -22.10 -1.40 -14.95
N SER A 319 -20.98 -1.99 -14.52
CA SER A 319 -20.22 -1.46 -13.38
C SER A 319 -19.47 -0.22 -13.83
N GLU A 320 -19.57 0.90 -13.13
CA GLU A 320 -18.95 2.15 -13.57
C GLU A 320 -17.92 2.65 -12.54
N ILE A 321 -16.71 2.90 -12.99
CA ILE A 321 -15.65 3.57 -12.21
C ILE A 321 -15.76 5.07 -12.45
N VAL A 322 -16.08 5.81 -11.41
CA VAL A 322 -16.13 7.27 -11.44
C VAL A 322 -14.95 7.82 -10.65
N PHE A 323 -14.08 8.56 -11.32
CA PHE A 323 -12.94 9.20 -10.68
C PHE A 323 -13.40 10.36 -9.81
N VAL A 324 -12.73 10.55 -8.67
CA VAL A 324 -13.08 11.58 -7.69
C VAL A 324 -11.86 12.38 -7.24
N ALA A 325 -12.05 13.67 -7.00
CA ALA A 325 -11.10 14.54 -6.32
C ALA A 325 -11.47 14.69 -4.85
N GLU A 326 -10.49 14.95 -4.00
CA GLU A 326 -10.74 15.35 -2.62
C GLU A 326 -11.38 16.74 -2.56
N ALA A 327 -12.27 16.93 -1.59
CA ALA A 327 -12.90 18.19 -1.27
C ALA A 327 -12.97 18.34 0.27
N ALA A 328 -13.17 19.55 0.77
CA ALA A 328 -13.12 19.85 2.21
C ALA A 328 -14.04 18.97 3.07
N ASP A 329 -15.19 18.56 2.54
CA ASP A 329 -16.25 17.83 3.24
C ASP A 329 -16.70 16.57 2.48
N GLY A 330 -15.83 15.98 1.66
CA GLY A 330 -16.15 14.78 0.90
C GLY A 330 -15.35 14.64 -0.37
N VAL A 331 -15.98 14.13 -1.42
CA VAL A 331 -15.35 13.92 -2.72
C VAL A 331 -16.19 14.49 -3.85
N GLU A 332 -15.50 15.12 -4.81
CA GLU A 332 -16.08 15.71 -6.01
C GLU A 332 -15.97 14.75 -7.19
N PRO A 333 -17.09 14.32 -7.81
CA PRO A 333 -17.05 13.48 -8.99
C PRO A 333 -16.44 14.22 -10.19
N LEU A 334 -15.46 13.62 -10.82
CA LEU A 334 -14.80 14.15 -12.02
C LEU A 334 -15.41 13.60 -13.32
N GLY A 335 -15.96 12.41 -13.27
CA GLY A 335 -16.50 11.65 -14.41
C GLY A 335 -15.89 10.27 -14.53
N SER A 336 -16.28 9.53 -15.56
CA SER A 336 -15.84 8.15 -15.80
C SER A 336 -15.15 8.01 -17.17
N ALA A 337 -15.89 7.74 -18.23
CA ALA A 337 -15.39 7.51 -19.58
C ALA A 337 -15.06 8.81 -20.31
N GLU A 338 -14.08 8.73 -21.24
CA GLU A 338 -13.65 9.84 -22.08
C GLU A 338 -13.18 11.06 -21.26
N LEU A 339 -12.60 10.78 -20.10
CA LEU A 339 -12.20 11.83 -19.19
C LEU A 339 -10.94 12.55 -19.71
N ALA A 340 -11.08 13.85 -19.96
CA ALA A 340 -9.93 14.66 -20.41
C ALA A 340 -8.78 14.58 -19.38
N LEU A 341 -7.55 14.47 -19.86
CA LEU A 341 -6.36 14.24 -19.01
C LEU A 341 -6.23 15.27 -17.87
N HIS A 342 -6.50 16.56 -18.15
CA HIS A 342 -6.41 17.61 -17.12
C HIS A 342 -7.39 17.39 -15.96
N ARG A 343 -8.53 16.71 -16.19
CA ARG A 343 -9.48 16.34 -15.15
C ARG A 343 -9.00 15.09 -14.43
N LEU A 344 -8.51 14.09 -15.17
CA LEU A 344 -7.98 12.85 -14.61
C LEU A 344 -6.81 13.13 -13.64
N LEU A 345 -5.99 14.13 -13.92
CA LEU A 345 -4.89 14.56 -13.03
C LEU A 345 -5.34 15.11 -11.67
N LEU A 346 -6.61 15.51 -11.52
CA LEU A 346 -7.20 15.92 -10.24
C LEU A 346 -7.64 14.73 -9.39
N ALA A 347 -7.75 13.53 -9.98
CA ALA A 347 -8.22 12.36 -9.27
C ALA A 347 -7.29 11.97 -8.11
N ARG A 348 -7.89 11.63 -6.97
CA ARG A 348 -7.21 11.06 -5.80
C ARG A 348 -7.70 9.66 -5.48
N GLY A 349 -8.80 9.28 -6.12
CA GLY A 349 -9.41 7.97 -6.00
C GLY A 349 -10.53 7.79 -7.02
N ALA A 350 -11.23 6.71 -6.88
CA ALA A 350 -12.41 6.39 -7.67
C ALA A 350 -13.48 5.72 -6.80
N ILE A 351 -14.72 5.76 -7.25
CA ILE A 351 -15.84 4.99 -6.68
C ILE A 351 -16.35 4.00 -7.71
N LEU A 352 -16.85 2.88 -7.24
CA LEU A 352 -17.56 1.91 -8.07
C LEU A 352 -19.06 2.12 -7.93
N VAL A 353 -19.74 2.35 -9.06
CA VAL A 353 -21.20 2.27 -9.15
C VAL A 353 -21.55 0.86 -9.63
N PRO A 354 -22.26 0.05 -8.85
CA PRO A 354 -22.58 -1.31 -9.24
C PRO A 354 -23.67 -1.33 -10.34
N PRO A 355 -23.80 -2.44 -11.10
CA PRO A 355 -24.62 -2.50 -12.30
C PRO A 355 -26.13 -2.47 -12.05
N ASP A 356 -26.57 -2.61 -10.82
CA ASP A 356 -27.98 -2.56 -10.37
C ASP A 356 -28.43 -1.15 -9.95
N ARG A 357 -27.57 -0.12 -10.11
CA ARG A 357 -27.85 1.26 -9.68
C ARG A 357 -27.68 2.26 -10.83
N GLU A 358 -28.58 3.23 -10.87
CA GLU A 358 -28.49 4.39 -11.78
C GLU A 358 -27.54 5.49 -11.27
N GLY A 359 -26.76 5.20 -10.23
CA GLY A 359 -25.81 6.13 -9.63
C GLY A 359 -26.04 6.39 -8.14
N TYR A 360 -25.56 7.54 -7.68
CA TYR A 360 -25.67 7.99 -6.29
C TYR A 360 -26.13 9.44 -6.21
N ALA A 361 -27.03 9.73 -5.28
CA ALA A 361 -27.45 11.11 -4.99
C ALA A 361 -26.30 11.90 -4.33
N GLU A 362 -26.37 13.23 -4.40
CA GLU A 362 -25.54 14.11 -3.60
C GLU A 362 -25.67 13.78 -2.11
N GLY A 363 -24.58 13.87 -1.37
CA GLY A 363 -24.50 13.55 0.05
C GLY A 363 -24.43 12.05 0.38
N THR A 364 -24.59 11.16 -0.59
CA THR A 364 -24.49 9.71 -0.36
C THR A 364 -23.08 9.34 0.12
N PRO A 365 -22.97 8.57 1.22
CA PRO A 365 -21.68 7.98 1.59
C PRO A 365 -21.30 6.90 0.56
N VAL A 366 -20.08 6.99 0.06
CA VAL A 366 -19.51 6.06 -0.93
C VAL A 366 -18.15 5.57 -0.48
N GLU A 367 -17.77 4.39 -0.90
CA GLU A 367 -16.45 3.81 -0.62
C GLU A 367 -15.45 4.28 -1.68
N ILE A 368 -14.30 4.77 -1.23
CA ILE A 368 -13.22 5.28 -2.10
C ILE A 368 -12.17 4.22 -2.32
N MET A 369 -11.90 3.91 -3.58
CA MET A 369 -10.70 3.18 -4.01
C MET A 369 -9.59 4.21 -4.26
N PRO A 370 -8.52 4.25 -3.46
CA PRO A 370 -7.41 5.19 -3.66
C PRO A 370 -6.62 4.86 -4.94
N LEU A 371 -6.14 5.91 -5.61
CA LEU A 371 -5.24 5.85 -6.78
C LEU A 371 -3.77 5.88 -6.36
#